data_b5e6268cb68fc3c0e1011c942d840b38
#
_entry.id   b5e6268cb68fc3c0e1011c942d840b38
#
_cell.length_a   1.000
_cell.length_b   1.000
_cell.length_c   1.000
_cell.angle_alpha   90.00
_cell.angle_beta   90.00
_cell.angle_gamma   90.00
#
_symmetry.space_group_name_H-M   'P 1'
#
loop_
_entity.id
_entity.type
_entity.pdbx_description
1 polymer ?
#
loop_
_entity_poly.entity_id
_entity_poly.type
_entity_poly.pdbx_seq_one_letter_code
_entity_poly.pdbx_strand_id
1 'polypeptide(L)'
;MAPKLLEGILSSMAKRGKLIVIDGTDGVGKATQTKLLVARLKREGVRVETLDFPQYYKNFFGHFIGAMLTGEYGDFLHIDPYIASVMYAADRFESKERLEKWLKEGKTVVLDRYVSANQLHQGGKIQNAAKRRAFLKWLDTMEHGVFGLPRPDLIVYLHLPMKEVLKLLKNKDRDDKKRYAHRGKDIVEGDAEYLEAAQKSALKLISQKGNWKKIECGNRNGILPREEIHEQIYGTVLKVIKGKK
;
A
#
# COMPACT_ATOMS: atom_id res chain seq x y z
N MET A 1 21.31 3.08 -43.95
CA MET A 1 20.99 3.94 -42.78
C MET A 1 19.68 3.58 -42.06
N ALA A 2 19.05 2.45 -42.37
CA ALA A 2 17.74 2.03 -41.78
C ALA A 2 17.75 1.19 -40.48
N PRO A 3 18.83 0.47 -40.07
CA PRO A 3 18.73 -0.41 -38.90
C PRO A 3 18.63 0.31 -37.55
N LYS A 4 19.33 1.43 -37.37
CA LYS A 4 19.34 2.16 -36.08
C LYS A 4 18.03 2.85 -35.73
N LEU A 5 17.24 3.24 -36.72
CA LEU A 5 15.93 3.85 -36.51
C LEU A 5 14.90 2.77 -36.04
N LEU A 6 14.97 1.56 -36.60
CA LEU A 6 14.13 0.43 -36.20
C LEU A 6 14.49 -0.09 -34.81
N GLU A 7 15.79 -0.15 -34.44
CA GLU A 7 16.20 -0.48 -33.07
C GLU A 7 15.73 0.58 -32.06
N GLY A 8 15.74 1.86 -32.41
CA GLY A 8 15.17 2.93 -31.57
C GLY A 8 13.65 2.82 -31.40
N ILE A 9 12.92 2.43 -32.43
CA ILE A 9 11.46 2.23 -32.39
C ILE A 9 11.11 0.94 -31.63
N LEU A 10 11.85 -0.14 -31.80
CA LEU A 10 11.67 -1.39 -31.08
C LEU A 10 12.08 -1.26 -29.60
N SER A 11 13.07 -0.45 -29.27
CA SER A 11 13.41 -0.08 -27.88
C SER A 11 12.31 0.77 -27.21
N SER A 12 11.52 1.50 -28.00
CA SER A 12 10.35 2.28 -27.55
C SER A 12 9.16 1.40 -27.13
N MET A 13 9.15 0.11 -27.46
CA MET A 13 8.14 -0.87 -27.02
C MET A 13 8.57 -1.68 -25.80
N ALA A 14 9.53 -1.20 -25.03
CA ALA A 14 9.85 -1.84 -23.74
C ALA A 14 8.57 -1.94 -22.91
N LYS A 15 8.16 -3.17 -22.60
CA LYS A 15 6.93 -3.44 -21.84
C LYS A 15 6.99 -2.65 -20.53
N ARG A 16 5.96 -1.80 -20.31
CA ARG A 16 5.83 -1.02 -19.07
C ARG A 16 6.07 -1.93 -17.86
N GLY A 17 6.82 -1.45 -16.91
CA GLY A 17 7.06 -2.14 -15.63
C GLY A 17 5.77 -2.43 -14.87
N LYS A 18 5.87 -3.24 -13.84
CA LYS A 18 4.72 -3.66 -13.01
C LYS A 18 4.67 -2.88 -11.71
N LEU A 19 3.49 -2.41 -11.34
CA LEU A 19 3.22 -1.75 -10.06
C LEU A 19 2.52 -2.71 -9.10
N ILE A 20 3.22 -3.13 -8.08
CA ILE A 20 2.77 -4.06 -7.06
C ILE A 20 2.61 -3.30 -5.75
N VAL A 21 1.50 -3.48 -5.07
CA VAL A 21 1.25 -2.86 -3.76
C VAL A 21 1.12 -3.96 -2.71
N ILE A 22 1.82 -3.81 -1.59
CA ILE A 22 1.61 -4.59 -0.39
C ILE A 22 0.78 -3.75 0.58
N ASP A 23 -0.39 -4.23 0.94
CA ASP A 23 -1.30 -3.51 1.84
C ASP A 23 -1.85 -4.44 2.93
N GLY A 24 -2.52 -3.86 3.92
CA GLY A 24 -3.07 -4.55 5.08
C GLY A 24 -3.23 -3.60 6.26
N THR A 25 -3.90 -4.06 7.32
CA THR A 25 -4.01 -3.29 8.58
C THR A 25 -2.65 -3.09 9.24
N ASP A 26 -2.56 -2.20 10.22
CA ASP A 26 -1.32 -1.99 10.94
C ASP A 26 -0.93 -3.24 11.75
N GLY A 27 0.37 -3.44 11.96
CA GLY A 27 0.89 -4.59 12.68
C GLY A 27 1.00 -5.90 11.89
N VAL A 28 0.40 -6.04 10.69
CA VAL A 28 0.35 -7.31 9.92
C VAL A 28 1.67 -7.70 9.24
N GLY A 29 2.72 -6.88 9.36
CA GLY A 29 4.05 -7.20 8.82
C GLY A 29 4.34 -6.71 7.39
N LYS A 30 3.58 -5.74 6.86
CA LYS A 30 3.78 -5.16 5.51
C LYS A 30 5.23 -4.80 5.20
N ALA A 31 5.84 -3.94 6.02
CA ALA A 31 7.22 -3.46 5.80
C ALA A 31 8.24 -4.60 5.77
N THR A 32 8.06 -5.62 6.60
CA THR A 32 8.91 -6.81 6.62
C THR A 32 8.77 -7.59 5.32
N GLN A 33 7.54 -7.87 4.89
CA GLN A 33 7.27 -8.63 3.68
C GLN A 33 7.67 -7.86 2.41
N THR A 34 7.49 -6.55 2.38
CA THR A 34 7.98 -5.69 1.29
C THR A 34 9.50 -5.78 1.16
N LYS A 35 10.24 -5.68 2.27
CA LYS A 35 11.72 -5.82 2.27
C LYS A 35 12.17 -7.19 1.76
N LEU A 36 11.55 -8.27 2.23
CA LEU A 36 11.86 -9.63 1.79
C LEU A 36 11.59 -9.81 0.30
N LEU A 37 10.44 -9.34 -0.18
CA LEU A 37 10.06 -9.41 -1.59
C LEU A 37 11.05 -8.67 -2.48
N VAL A 38 11.37 -7.42 -2.14
CA VAL A 38 12.32 -6.60 -2.90
C VAL A 38 13.71 -7.24 -2.92
N ALA A 39 14.20 -7.73 -1.78
CA ALA A 39 15.50 -8.38 -1.68
C ALA A 39 15.57 -9.66 -2.56
N ARG A 40 14.51 -10.47 -2.57
CA ARG A 40 14.44 -11.67 -3.39
C ARG A 40 14.37 -11.35 -4.87
N LEU A 41 13.52 -10.43 -5.29
CA LEU A 41 13.40 -10.00 -6.68
C LEU A 41 14.74 -9.47 -7.22
N LYS A 42 15.47 -8.66 -6.43
CA LYS A 42 16.82 -8.18 -6.79
C LYS A 42 17.82 -9.34 -6.98
N ARG A 43 17.84 -10.28 -6.05
CA ARG A 43 18.70 -11.46 -6.12
C ARG A 43 18.44 -12.32 -7.36
N GLU A 44 17.19 -12.32 -7.84
CA GLU A 44 16.79 -13.04 -9.06
C GLU A 44 16.93 -12.21 -10.34
N GLY A 45 17.62 -11.07 -10.28
CA GLY A 45 17.92 -10.23 -11.44
C GLY A 45 16.77 -9.33 -11.91
N VAL A 46 15.66 -9.24 -11.15
CA VAL A 46 14.57 -8.33 -11.49
C VAL A 46 14.97 -6.90 -11.14
N ARG A 47 14.85 -5.99 -12.10
CA ARG A 47 15.02 -4.55 -11.84
C ARG A 47 13.84 -4.06 -11.00
N VAL A 48 14.05 -3.83 -9.70
CA VAL A 48 13.00 -3.46 -8.76
C VAL A 48 13.33 -2.20 -7.99
N GLU A 49 12.34 -1.33 -7.87
CA GLU A 49 12.33 -0.12 -7.05
C GLU A 49 11.23 -0.19 -6.00
N THR A 50 11.35 0.57 -4.93
CA THR A 50 10.38 0.54 -3.82
C THR A 50 10.19 1.89 -3.18
N LEU A 51 8.96 2.16 -2.73
CA LEU A 51 8.58 3.25 -1.84
C LEU A 51 7.61 2.75 -0.79
N ASP A 52 7.53 3.48 0.29
CA ASP A 52 6.52 3.38 1.33
C ASP A 52 5.64 4.64 1.34
N PHE A 53 4.37 4.51 1.67
CA PHE A 53 3.45 5.65 1.85
C PHE A 53 2.73 5.53 3.19
N PRO A 54 2.56 6.65 3.91
CA PRO A 54 3.07 8.00 3.60
C PRO A 54 4.59 8.09 3.65
N GLN A 55 5.15 9.02 2.86
CA GLN A 55 6.58 9.36 2.86
C GLN A 55 6.92 10.24 4.08
N TYR A 56 6.68 9.69 5.28
CA TYR A 56 6.91 10.43 6.53
C TYR A 56 8.30 11.07 6.55
N TYR A 57 8.32 12.38 6.81
CA TYR A 57 9.54 13.19 6.94
C TYR A 57 10.48 13.21 5.71
N LYS A 58 9.99 12.75 4.54
CA LYS A 58 10.76 12.71 3.30
C LYS A 58 10.27 13.72 2.26
N ASN A 59 9.02 14.15 2.35
CA ASN A 59 8.39 15.15 1.49
C ASN A 59 7.46 16.06 2.31
N PHE A 60 6.89 17.09 1.68
CA PHE A 60 6.07 18.09 2.39
C PHE A 60 4.81 17.46 3.00
N PHE A 61 4.01 16.74 2.20
CA PHE A 61 2.77 16.14 2.70
C PHE A 61 3.02 14.96 3.63
N GLY A 62 4.11 14.22 3.47
CA GLY A 62 4.50 13.18 4.43
C GLY A 62 4.83 13.75 5.80
N HIS A 63 5.49 14.90 5.87
CA HIS A 63 5.68 15.65 7.13
C HIS A 63 4.35 16.05 7.76
N PHE A 64 3.48 16.66 6.95
CA PHE A 64 2.17 17.12 7.40
C PHE A 64 1.31 15.97 7.95
N ILE A 65 1.26 14.83 7.23
CA ILE A 65 0.55 13.64 7.70
C ILE A 65 1.15 13.11 9.02
N GLY A 66 2.47 13.11 9.15
CA GLY A 66 3.14 12.71 10.40
C GLY A 66 2.70 13.56 11.59
N ALA A 67 2.67 14.88 11.42
CA ALA A 67 2.21 15.83 12.44
C ALA A 67 0.71 15.65 12.78
N MET A 68 -0.14 15.37 11.78
CA MET A 68 -1.55 15.08 12.00
C MET A 68 -1.77 13.80 12.81
N LEU A 69 -1.04 12.74 12.50
CA LEU A 69 -1.17 11.45 13.20
C LEU A 69 -0.70 11.50 14.66
N THR A 70 0.15 12.47 15.00
CA THR A 70 0.58 12.72 16.38
C THR A 70 -0.29 13.74 17.12
N GLY A 71 -1.39 14.19 16.50
CA GLY A 71 -2.36 15.10 17.13
C GLY A 71 -1.97 16.57 17.10
N GLU A 72 -0.90 16.97 16.38
CA GLU A 72 -0.45 18.37 16.30
C GLU A 72 -1.50 19.30 15.70
N TYR A 73 -2.37 18.77 14.82
CA TYR A 73 -3.48 19.50 14.18
C TYR A 73 -4.86 19.01 14.61
N GLY A 74 -4.98 18.43 15.81
CA GLY A 74 -6.22 17.92 16.36
C GLY A 74 -6.49 16.44 16.11
N ASP A 75 -7.74 16.02 16.23
CA ASP A 75 -8.13 14.60 16.16
C ASP A 75 -8.28 14.11 14.73
N PHE A 76 -7.25 13.43 14.24
CA PHE A 76 -7.21 12.87 12.90
C PHE A 76 -8.25 11.75 12.66
N LEU A 77 -8.65 11.00 13.68
CA LEU A 77 -9.65 9.93 13.52
C LEU A 77 -11.00 10.46 13.05
N HIS A 78 -11.36 11.68 13.51
CA HIS A 78 -12.64 12.31 13.20
C HIS A 78 -12.61 13.22 11.96
N ILE A 79 -11.46 13.36 11.30
CA ILE A 79 -11.41 14.10 10.03
C ILE A 79 -12.27 13.38 8.98
N ASP A 80 -13.01 14.18 8.20
CA ASP A 80 -13.83 13.70 7.09
C ASP A 80 -13.00 12.82 6.12
N PRO A 81 -13.51 11.64 5.70
CA PRO A 81 -12.79 10.73 4.82
C PRO A 81 -12.33 11.35 3.50
N TYR A 82 -13.09 12.29 2.94
CA TYR A 82 -12.70 12.98 1.70
C TYR A 82 -11.48 13.88 1.93
N ILE A 83 -11.50 14.67 3.01
CA ILE A 83 -10.40 15.58 3.35
C ILE A 83 -9.13 14.79 3.68
N ALA A 84 -9.24 13.78 4.53
CA ALA A 84 -8.10 12.91 4.85
C ALA A 84 -7.50 12.26 3.59
N SER A 85 -8.37 11.81 2.66
CA SER A 85 -7.91 11.18 1.41
C SER A 85 -7.14 12.13 0.51
N VAL A 86 -7.52 13.41 0.45
CA VAL A 86 -6.79 14.42 -0.35
C VAL A 86 -5.35 14.56 0.14
N MET A 87 -5.13 14.62 1.46
CA MET A 87 -3.79 14.78 2.03
C MET A 87 -2.89 13.58 1.74
N TYR A 88 -3.40 12.37 1.92
CA TYR A 88 -2.65 11.16 1.54
C TYR A 88 -2.41 11.06 0.03
N ALA A 89 -3.35 11.54 -0.78
CA ALA A 89 -3.19 11.57 -2.23
C ALA A 89 -2.13 12.59 -2.67
N ALA A 90 -2.04 13.73 -1.99
CA ALA A 90 -1.01 14.75 -2.24
C ALA A 90 0.40 14.23 -1.92
N ASP A 91 0.59 13.47 -0.84
CA ASP A 91 1.84 12.78 -0.53
C ASP A 91 2.27 11.81 -1.67
N ARG A 92 1.32 11.04 -2.20
CA ARG A 92 1.58 10.17 -3.35
C ARG A 92 1.90 10.95 -4.62
N PHE A 93 1.22 12.08 -4.82
CA PHE A 93 1.41 12.94 -5.99
C PHE A 93 2.84 13.51 -6.05
N GLU A 94 3.44 13.89 -4.92
CA GLU A 94 4.84 14.33 -4.86
C GLU A 94 5.82 13.25 -5.35
N SER A 95 5.43 11.97 -5.31
CA SER A 95 6.24 10.85 -5.82
C SER A 95 5.87 10.39 -7.23
N LYS A 96 4.85 11.00 -7.87
CA LYS A 96 4.28 10.54 -9.15
C LYS A 96 5.30 10.42 -10.26
N GLU A 97 6.06 11.47 -10.52
CA GLU A 97 7.04 11.50 -11.61
C GLU A 97 8.09 10.38 -11.48
N ARG A 98 8.53 10.13 -10.25
CA ARG A 98 9.48 9.05 -9.93
C ARG A 98 8.87 7.67 -10.22
N LEU A 99 7.60 7.44 -9.84
CA LEU A 99 6.89 6.19 -10.11
C LEU A 99 6.71 5.97 -11.61
N GLU A 100 6.28 7.01 -12.34
CA GLU A 100 6.08 6.95 -13.78
C GLU A 100 7.38 6.67 -14.54
N LYS A 101 8.48 7.32 -14.12
CA LYS A 101 9.82 7.09 -14.67
C LYS A 101 10.23 5.63 -14.53
N TRP A 102 10.14 5.06 -13.33
CA TRP A 102 10.50 3.67 -13.09
C TRP A 102 9.65 2.67 -13.89
N LEU A 103 8.35 2.93 -13.96
CA LEU A 103 7.44 2.09 -14.77
C LEU A 103 7.76 2.19 -16.26
N LYS A 104 8.08 3.38 -16.76
CA LYS A 104 8.50 3.62 -18.15
C LYS A 104 9.81 2.90 -18.49
N GLU A 105 10.75 2.87 -17.55
CA GLU A 105 12.00 2.12 -17.67
C GLU A 105 11.81 0.59 -17.61
N GLY A 106 10.58 0.10 -17.48
CA GLY A 106 10.27 -1.33 -17.39
C GLY A 106 10.64 -1.97 -16.05
N LYS A 107 10.85 -1.18 -14.99
CA LYS A 107 11.15 -1.67 -13.65
C LYS A 107 9.88 -2.16 -12.94
N THR A 108 10.01 -3.20 -12.15
CA THR A 108 8.98 -3.57 -11.17
C THR A 108 9.03 -2.60 -10.00
N VAL A 109 7.90 -1.99 -9.65
CA VAL A 109 7.78 -1.10 -8.49
C VAL A 109 6.98 -1.80 -7.42
N VAL A 110 7.54 -1.95 -6.22
CA VAL A 110 6.87 -2.55 -5.05
C VAL A 110 6.64 -1.45 -4.02
N LEU A 111 5.38 -1.21 -3.67
CA LEU A 111 4.99 -0.19 -2.72
C LEU A 111 4.47 -0.81 -1.41
N ASP A 112 4.90 -0.27 -0.27
CA ASP A 112 4.24 -0.48 1.01
C ASP A 112 3.16 0.60 1.17
N ARG A 113 1.88 0.21 1.03
CA ARG A 113 0.69 1.08 0.89
C ARG A 113 0.68 1.92 -0.40
N TYR A 114 -0.53 2.30 -0.81
CA TYR A 114 -0.78 3.19 -1.94
C TYR A 114 -2.21 3.73 -1.90
N VAL A 115 -2.86 3.95 -3.05
CA VAL A 115 -4.28 4.35 -3.16
C VAL A 115 -5.20 3.40 -2.39
N SER A 116 -4.87 2.10 -2.38
CA SER A 116 -5.58 1.07 -1.61
C SER A 116 -5.73 1.41 -0.14
N ALA A 117 -4.74 2.05 0.49
CA ALA A 117 -4.82 2.45 1.89
C ALA A 117 -5.98 3.43 2.16
N ASN A 118 -6.23 4.41 1.28
CA ASN A 118 -7.41 5.28 1.38
C ASN A 118 -8.71 4.50 1.21
N GLN A 119 -8.73 3.52 0.28
CA GLN A 119 -9.91 2.66 0.05
C GLN A 119 -10.25 1.83 1.29
N LEU A 120 -9.22 1.34 2.01
CA LEU A 120 -9.39 0.56 3.25
C LEU A 120 -9.79 1.47 4.41
N HIS A 121 -8.93 2.41 4.74
CA HIS A 121 -9.00 3.18 5.97
C HIS A 121 -10.09 4.25 5.91
N GLN A 122 -10.06 5.12 4.91
CA GLN A 122 -11.06 6.17 4.79
C GLN A 122 -12.41 5.61 4.31
N GLY A 123 -12.39 4.65 3.38
CA GLY A 123 -13.60 3.92 2.97
C GLY A 123 -14.23 3.10 4.09
N GLY A 124 -13.45 2.63 5.04
CA GLY A 124 -13.90 1.91 6.24
C GLY A 124 -14.73 2.78 7.19
N LYS A 125 -14.42 4.07 7.30
CA LYS A 125 -15.19 5.04 8.11
C LYS A 125 -16.64 5.22 7.64
N ILE A 126 -16.95 4.91 6.36
CA ILE A 126 -18.27 5.16 5.77
C ILE A 126 -19.12 3.88 5.86
N GLN A 127 -19.99 3.82 6.85
CA GLN A 127 -20.83 2.62 7.12
C GLN A 127 -21.90 2.41 6.05
N ASN A 128 -22.53 3.48 5.54
CA ASN A 128 -23.54 3.38 4.51
C ASN A 128 -22.94 2.89 3.17
N ALA A 129 -23.43 1.78 2.66
CA ALA A 129 -22.89 1.13 1.47
C ALA A 129 -22.99 1.98 0.19
N ALA A 130 -24.06 2.77 0.02
CA ALA A 130 -24.23 3.64 -1.14
C ALA A 130 -23.26 4.83 -1.08
N LYS A 131 -23.15 5.48 0.08
CA LYS A 131 -22.18 6.57 0.32
C LYS A 131 -20.75 6.07 0.14
N ARG A 132 -20.42 4.88 0.64
CA ARG A 132 -19.09 4.30 0.45
C ARG A 132 -18.78 4.00 -1.02
N ARG A 133 -19.74 3.50 -1.82
CA ARG A 133 -19.54 3.34 -3.27
C ARG A 133 -19.28 4.68 -3.97
N ALA A 134 -20.03 5.71 -3.61
CA ALA A 134 -19.81 7.05 -4.13
C ALA A 134 -18.42 7.59 -3.77
N PHE A 135 -18.00 7.43 -2.51
CA PHE A 135 -16.66 7.78 -2.05
C PHE A 135 -15.55 7.05 -2.82
N LEU A 136 -15.66 5.72 -3.00
CA LEU A 136 -14.67 4.94 -3.74
C LEU A 136 -14.57 5.36 -5.22
N LYS A 137 -15.69 5.73 -5.84
CA LYS A 137 -15.70 6.29 -7.19
C LYS A 137 -15.03 7.65 -7.25
N TRP A 138 -15.36 8.54 -6.31
CA TRP A 138 -14.74 9.85 -6.19
C TRP A 138 -13.22 9.71 -5.97
N LEU A 139 -12.79 8.83 -5.07
CA LEU A 139 -11.40 8.56 -4.79
C LEU A 139 -10.64 8.09 -6.05
N ASP A 140 -11.22 7.17 -6.82
CA ASP A 140 -10.65 6.68 -8.08
C ASP A 140 -10.51 7.83 -9.10
N THR A 141 -11.51 8.70 -9.19
CA THR A 141 -11.48 9.89 -10.06
C THR A 141 -10.39 10.87 -9.62
N MET A 142 -10.29 11.16 -8.32
CA MET A 142 -9.28 12.08 -7.79
C MET A 142 -7.86 11.53 -8.00
N GLU A 143 -7.59 10.32 -7.52
CA GLU A 143 -6.22 9.80 -7.49
C GLU A 143 -5.72 9.39 -8.88
N HIS A 144 -6.52 8.67 -9.65
CA HIS A 144 -6.11 8.18 -10.96
C HIS A 144 -6.51 9.08 -12.13
N GLY A 145 -7.59 9.86 -11.98
CA GLY A 145 -8.05 10.80 -13.01
C GLY A 145 -7.37 12.16 -12.89
N VAL A 146 -7.59 12.86 -11.79
CA VAL A 146 -7.10 14.24 -11.59
C VAL A 146 -5.60 14.26 -11.31
N PHE A 147 -5.11 13.49 -10.33
CA PHE A 147 -3.70 13.41 -10.01
C PHE A 147 -2.92 12.53 -10.99
N GLY A 148 -3.60 11.68 -11.75
CA GLY A 148 -2.98 10.81 -12.74
C GLY A 148 -2.02 9.79 -12.16
N LEU A 149 -2.24 9.36 -10.91
CA LEU A 149 -1.41 8.35 -10.26
C LEU A 149 -1.50 7.00 -11.01
N PRO A 150 -0.39 6.28 -11.22
CA PRO A 150 -0.39 5.00 -11.91
C PRO A 150 -1.30 3.98 -11.23
N ARG A 151 -2.06 3.21 -12.02
CA ARG A 151 -2.90 2.12 -11.47
C ARG A 151 -2.05 0.90 -11.13
N PRO A 152 -2.26 0.27 -9.95
CA PRO A 152 -1.58 -0.97 -9.60
C PRO A 152 -1.97 -2.12 -10.52
N ASP A 153 -0.97 -2.92 -10.93
CA ASP A 153 -1.19 -4.20 -11.61
C ASP A 153 -1.67 -5.27 -10.62
N LEU A 154 -1.21 -5.18 -9.35
CA LEU A 154 -1.58 -6.11 -8.28
C LEU A 154 -1.55 -5.39 -6.92
N ILE A 155 -2.56 -5.67 -6.11
CA ILE A 155 -2.60 -5.31 -4.69
C ILE A 155 -2.64 -6.61 -3.88
N VAL A 156 -1.58 -6.86 -3.13
CA VAL A 156 -1.48 -7.98 -2.20
C VAL A 156 -1.92 -7.50 -0.83
N TYR A 157 -3.06 -7.97 -0.38
CA TYR A 157 -3.59 -7.65 0.94
C TYR A 157 -3.20 -8.72 1.96
N LEU A 158 -2.39 -8.33 2.93
CA LEU A 158 -2.01 -9.19 4.04
C LEU A 158 -3.14 -9.23 5.06
N HIS A 159 -3.75 -10.40 5.22
CA HIS A 159 -4.86 -10.62 6.13
C HIS A 159 -4.41 -11.39 7.36
N LEU A 160 -4.76 -10.84 8.53
CA LEU A 160 -4.56 -11.49 9.81
C LEU A 160 -5.82 -11.26 10.67
N PRO A 161 -6.36 -12.26 11.39
CA PRO A 161 -7.48 -12.06 12.29
C PRO A 161 -7.22 -10.92 13.27
N MET A 162 -8.22 -10.07 13.55
CA MET A 162 -8.06 -8.85 14.36
C MET A 162 -7.45 -9.13 15.73
N LYS A 163 -7.84 -10.25 16.36
CA LYS A 163 -7.26 -10.70 17.64
C LYS A 163 -5.71 -10.78 17.58
N GLU A 164 -5.16 -11.29 16.49
CA GLU A 164 -3.72 -11.43 16.32
C GLU A 164 -3.07 -10.08 15.94
N VAL A 165 -3.75 -9.25 15.15
CA VAL A 165 -3.32 -7.86 14.87
C VAL A 165 -3.13 -7.08 16.17
N LEU A 166 -4.13 -7.09 17.05
CA LEU A 166 -4.08 -6.36 18.32
C LEU A 166 -2.97 -6.89 19.26
N LYS A 167 -2.68 -8.19 19.24
CA LYS A 167 -1.53 -8.76 19.99
C LYS A 167 -0.20 -8.22 19.46
N LEU A 168 -0.04 -8.18 18.12
CA LEU A 168 1.19 -7.69 17.51
C LEU A 168 1.41 -6.20 17.79
N LEU A 169 0.35 -5.38 17.73
CA LEU A 169 0.43 -3.96 18.03
C LEU A 169 0.84 -3.72 19.49
N LYS A 170 0.26 -4.46 20.46
CA LYS A 170 0.65 -4.38 21.87
C LYS A 170 2.11 -4.75 22.12
N ASN A 171 2.65 -5.70 21.37
CA ASN A 171 4.04 -6.11 21.49
C ASN A 171 4.99 -5.10 20.82
N LYS A 172 4.57 -4.49 19.71
CA LYS A 172 5.31 -3.44 18.99
C LYS A 172 5.54 -2.21 19.86
N ASP A 173 4.55 -1.80 20.65
CA ASP A 173 4.67 -0.67 21.59
C ASP A 173 5.81 -0.85 22.61
N ARG A 174 6.29 -2.07 22.84
CA ARG A 174 7.43 -2.36 23.74
C ARG A 174 8.79 -2.18 23.06
N ASP A 175 8.89 -2.48 21.75
CA ASP A 175 10.15 -2.49 21.02
C ASP A 175 10.41 -1.19 20.23
N ASP A 176 9.36 -0.50 19.77
CA ASP A 176 9.46 0.68 18.91
C ASP A 176 9.49 2.03 19.64
N LYS A 177 9.49 2.06 20.97
CA LYS A 177 9.73 3.31 21.76
C LYS A 177 10.93 4.11 21.27
N LYS A 178 11.88 3.47 20.58
CA LYS A 178 13.07 4.09 20.00
C LYS A 178 12.86 4.73 18.61
N ARG A 179 11.84 4.33 17.82
CA ARG A 179 11.63 4.85 16.47
C ARG A 179 10.76 6.10 16.40
N TYR A 180 9.83 6.23 17.35
CA TYR A 180 8.89 7.37 17.45
C TYR A 180 9.14 8.19 18.72
N ALA A 181 10.28 8.02 19.39
CA ALA A 181 10.63 8.61 20.69
C ALA A 181 10.58 10.16 20.73
N HIS A 182 10.41 10.81 19.58
CA HIS A 182 10.29 12.27 19.52
C HIS A 182 8.88 12.77 19.26
N ARG A 183 7.88 11.92 18.96
CA ARG A 183 6.52 12.40 18.58
C ARG A 183 5.47 11.36 18.88
N GLY A 184 4.89 11.34 20.04
CA GLY A 184 3.60 10.77 20.41
C GLY A 184 3.21 9.40 19.79
N LYS A 185 2.20 8.76 20.39
CA LYS A 185 1.61 7.51 19.89
C LYS A 185 0.74 7.81 18.67
N ASP A 186 0.86 7.03 17.60
CA ASP A 186 -0.05 7.12 16.46
C ASP A 186 -1.49 6.81 16.94
N ILE A 187 -2.37 7.80 16.82
CA ILE A 187 -3.76 7.76 17.29
C ILE A 187 -4.53 6.62 16.62
N VAL A 188 -4.21 6.34 15.36
CA VAL A 188 -4.91 5.36 14.50
C VAL A 188 -4.54 3.92 14.87
N GLU A 189 -3.29 3.64 15.22
CA GLU A 189 -2.85 2.28 15.61
C GLU A 189 -3.51 1.78 16.91
N GLY A 190 -4.06 2.68 17.73
CA GLY A 190 -4.71 2.34 19.01
C GLY A 190 -6.20 2.03 18.91
N ASP A 191 -6.87 2.33 17.80
CA ASP A 191 -8.32 2.20 17.64
C ASP A 191 -8.72 0.88 16.97
N ALA A 192 -9.22 -0.06 17.77
CA ALA A 192 -9.64 -1.38 17.29
C ALA A 192 -10.85 -1.32 16.34
N GLU A 193 -11.82 -0.44 16.58
CA GLU A 193 -13.01 -0.31 15.73
C GLU A 193 -12.63 0.23 14.35
N TYR A 194 -11.74 1.19 14.31
CA TYR A 194 -11.18 1.73 13.07
C TYR A 194 -10.46 0.64 12.25
N LEU A 195 -9.61 -0.15 12.90
CA LEU A 195 -8.87 -1.25 12.26
C LEU A 195 -9.80 -2.35 11.74
N GLU A 196 -10.86 -2.69 12.50
CA GLU A 196 -11.88 -3.65 12.04
C GLU A 196 -12.67 -3.13 10.85
N ALA A 197 -13.06 -1.84 10.86
CA ALA A 197 -13.77 -1.21 9.76
C ALA A 197 -12.92 -1.21 8.48
N ALA A 198 -11.63 -0.90 8.60
CA ALA A 198 -10.67 -0.96 7.50
C ALA A 198 -10.53 -2.39 6.95
N GLN A 199 -10.42 -3.41 7.83
CA GLN A 199 -10.35 -4.82 7.42
C GLN A 199 -11.63 -5.27 6.70
N LYS A 200 -12.81 -4.94 7.22
CA LYS A 200 -14.10 -5.23 6.56
C LYS A 200 -14.20 -4.55 5.19
N SER A 201 -13.70 -3.32 5.07
CA SER A 201 -13.63 -2.61 3.78
C SER A 201 -12.72 -3.35 2.78
N ALA A 202 -11.54 -3.80 3.22
CA ALA A 202 -10.60 -4.57 2.41
C ALA A 202 -11.23 -5.85 1.85
N LEU A 203 -11.84 -6.66 2.71
CA LEU A 203 -12.44 -7.94 2.29
C LEU A 203 -13.54 -7.75 1.25
N LYS A 204 -14.32 -6.66 1.33
CA LYS A 204 -15.29 -6.31 0.29
C LYS A 204 -14.62 -5.91 -1.03
N LEU A 205 -13.53 -5.15 -1.00
CA LEU A 205 -12.79 -4.77 -2.21
C LEU A 205 -12.17 -5.99 -2.89
N ILE A 206 -11.60 -6.91 -2.12
CA ILE A 206 -11.02 -8.16 -2.63
C ILE A 206 -12.05 -8.99 -3.39
N SER A 207 -13.28 -9.11 -2.87
CA SER A 207 -14.36 -9.85 -3.53
C SER A 207 -14.87 -9.19 -4.83
N GLN A 208 -14.58 -7.91 -5.03
CA GLN A 208 -15.14 -7.11 -6.15
C GLN A 208 -14.11 -6.76 -7.24
N LYS A 209 -12.81 -6.82 -6.92
CA LYS A 209 -11.75 -6.33 -7.81
C LYS A 209 -10.74 -7.43 -8.15
N GLY A 210 -10.56 -7.70 -9.44
CA GLY A 210 -9.70 -8.78 -9.92
C GLY A 210 -8.20 -8.61 -9.68
N ASN A 211 -7.72 -7.37 -9.47
CA ASN A 211 -6.32 -7.08 -9.18
C ASN A 211 -5.96 -7.10 -7.69
N TRP A 212 -6.89 -7.47 -6.81
CA TRP A 212 -6.64 -7.69 -5.39
C TRP A 212 -6.44 -9.18 -5.12
N LYS A 213 -5.44 -9.50 -4.31
CA LYS A 213 -5.19 -10.87 -3.85
C LYS A 213 -4.96 -10.87 -2.33
N LYS A 214 -5.76 -11.65 -1.63
CA LYS A 214 -5.61 -11.85 -0.20
C LYS A 214 -4.54 -12.91 0.07
N ILE A 215 -3.63 -12.63 1.00
CA ILE A 215 -2.69 -13.59 1.58
C ILE A 215 -3.08 -13.77 3.04
N GLU A 216 -3.38 -14.98 3.44
CA GLU A 216 -3.65 -15.32 4.83
C GLU A 216 -2.32 -15.39 5.59
N CYS A 217 -2.15 -14.50 6.56
CA CYS A 217 -0.96 -14.44 7.40
C CYS A 217 -1.11 -15.23 8.71
N GLY A 218 -2.23 -15.89 8.89
CA GLY A 218 -2.53 -16.71 10.06
C GLY A 218 -3.48 -17.85 9.76
N ASN A 219 -3.51 -18.83 10.64
CA ASN A 219 -4.42 -19.97 10.61
C ASN A 219 -4.99 -20.23 12.03
N ARG A 220 -5.63 -21.39 12.26
CA ARG A 220 -6.19 -21.76 13.57
C ARG A 220 -5.13 -21.85 14.67
N ASN A 221 -3.87 -22.09 14.32
CA ASN A 221 -2.76 -22.25 15.26
C ASN A 221 -2.05 -20.91 15.54
N GLY A 222 -2.48 -19.80 14.92
CA GLY A 222 -1.90 -18.47 15.10
C GLY A 222 -1.29 -17.88 13.84
N ILE A 223 -0.25 -17.07 14.00
CA ILE A 223 0.42 -16.38 12.90
C ILE A 223 1.35 -17.36 12.18
N LEU A 224 1.30 -17.37 10.85
CA LEU A 224 2.19 -18.19 10.02
C LEU A 224 3.65 -17.73 10.11
N PRO A 225 4.62 -18.63 9.91
CA PRO A 225 6.02 -18.26 9.78
C PRO A 225 6.22 -17.19 8.69
N ARG A 226 7.14 -16.27 8.96
CA ARG A 226 7.45 -15.14 8.04
C ARG A 226 7.79 -15.60 6.64
N GLU A 227 8.53 -16.68 6.54
CA GLU A 227 9.00 -17.30 5.31
C GLU A 227 7.83 -17.89 4.51
N GLU A 228 6.89 -18.54 5.17
CA GLU A 228 5.70 -19.10 4.54
C GLU A 228 4.80 -18.00 3.93
N ILE A 229 4.58 -16.92 4.68
CA ILE A 229 3.86 -15.74 4.16
C ILE A 229 4.61 -15.18 2.95
N HIS A 230 5.94 -15.09 3.05
CA HIS A 230 6.77 -14.57 1.96
C HIS A 230 6.66 -15.42 0.68
N GLU A 231 6.67 -16.75 0.79
CA GLU A 231 6.53 -17.64 -0.37
C GLU A 231 5.17 -17.44 -1.09
N GLN A 232 4.09 -17.28 -0.34
CA GLN A 232 2.76 -17.01 -0.90
C GLN A 232 2.75 -15.66 -1.66
N ILE A 233 3.32 -14.60 -1.06
CA ILE A 233 3.43 -13.28 -1.68
C ILE A 233 4.28 -13.37 -2.95
N TYR A 234 5.46 -13.94 -2.85
CA TYR A 234 6.40 -14.09 -3.97
C TYR A 234 5.76 -14.85 -5.14
N GLY A 235 5.15 -16.01 -4.90
CA GLY A 235 4.47 -16.80 -5.92
C GLY A 235 3.34 -16.03 -6.63
N THR A 236 2.60 -15.21 -5.87
CA THR A 236 1.53 -14.36 -6.39
C THR A 236 2.08 -13.24 -7.28
N VAL A 237 3.12 -12.55 -6.82
CA VAL A 237 3.76 -11.44 -7.53
C VAL A 237 4.46 -11.94 -8.80
N LEU A 238 5.14 -13.09 -8.73
CA LEU A 238 5.86 -13.65 -9.87
C LEU A 238 4.94 -13.96 -11.05
N LYS A 239 3.70 -14.42 -10.81
CA LYS A 239 2.71 -14.64 -11.88
C LYS A 239 2.44 -13.35 -12.65
N VAL A 240 2.28 -12.22 -11.94
CA VAL A 240 2.00 -10.90 -12.56
C VAL A 240 3.22 -10.36 -13.31
N ILE A 241 4.43 -10.51 -12.76
CA ILE A 241 5.67 -10.07 -13.42
C ILE A 241 5.89 -10.85 -14.72
N LYS A 242 5.69 -12.19 -14.68
CA LYS A 242 5.86 -13.07 -15.85
C LYS A 242 4.69 -13.00 -16.86
N GLY A 243 3.64 -12.25 -16.56
CA GLY A 243 2.45 -12.14 -17.42
C GLY A 243 1.62 -13.42 -17.52
N LYS A 244 1.75 -14.33 -16.55
CA LYS A 244 0.90 -15.52 -16.43
C LYS A 244 -0.37 -15.13 -15.66
N LYS A 245 -1.53 -15.39 -16.28
CA LYS A 245 -2.86 -15.23 -15.62
C LYS A 245 -3.05 -16.29 -14.54
#